data_45b98363558d977a2adec5e905a1d265
#
_entry.id   45b98363558d977a2adec5e905a1d265
#
_cell.length_a   1.000
_cell.length_b   1.000
_cell.length_c   1.000
_cell.angle_alpha   90.00
_cell.angle_beta   90.00
_cell.angle_gamma   90.00
#
_symmetry.space_group_name_H-M   'P 1'
#
loop_
_entity.id
_entity.type
_entity.pdbx_description
1 polymer ?
#
loop_
_entity_poly.entity_id
_entity_poly.type
_entity_poly.pdbx_seq_one_letter_code
_entity_poly.pdbx_strand_id
1 'polypeptide(L)'
;IDPAGDFEVHYGGKKQAHIPGIIPCKPMYQIGQRLPEPYKPPLFGVTCLGPSHGFDPTANTSGYIIWLNHAGIMIDPPINSTEWLESSNVNPKLIDSIILTHCHADHDAGTLQKILEEGKITIYSTKTVMRSFLKKYSSLTGEPVSYLVRLFEFRPVYIGKPVFIHGGQFNFHY
;
A
#
# COMPACT_ATOMS: atom_id res chain seq x y z
N ILE A 1 -15.32 -29.90 1.10
CA ILE A 1 -13.86 -29.92 1.34
C ILE A 1 -13.48 -31.37 1.21
N ASP A 2 -12.49 -31.67 0.39
CA ASP A 2 -11.96 -33.03 0.25
C ASP A 2 -10.96 -33.35 1.40
N PRO A 3 -10.50 -34.63 1.52
CA PRO A 3 -9.57 -35.02 2.56
C PRO A 3 -8.20 -34.31 2.50
N ALA A 4 -7.85 -33.74 1.36
CA ALA A 4 -6.61 -32.95 1.19
C ALA A 4 -6.77 -31.48 1.61
N GLY A 5 -8.00 -31.06 1.95
CA GLY A 5 -8.30 -29.67 2.35
C GLY A 5 -8.69 -28.77 1.18
N ASP A 6 -8.83 -29.32 -0.02
CA ASP A 6 -9.25 -28.59 -1.21
C ASP A 6 -10.79 -28.41 -1.23
N PHE A 7 -11.27 -27.46 -2.02
CA PHE A 7 -12.69 -27.19 -2.17
C PHE A 7 -13.21 -27.74 -3.51
N GLU A 8 -14.35 -28.41 -3.47
CA GLU A 8 -15.07 -28.84 -4.67
C GLU A 8 -16.40 -28.10 -4.77
N VAL A 9 -16.68 -27.55 -5.93
CA VAL A 9 -17.96 -26.94 -6.25
C VAL A 9 -18.80 -27.94 -7.05
N HIS A 10 -19.98 -28.27 -6.53
CA HIS A 10 -20.92 -29.20 -7.18
C HIS A 10 -22.21 -28.49 -7.54
N TYR A 11 -22.74 -28.80 -8.73
CA TYR A 11 -24.07 -28.34 -9.16
C TYR A 11 -24.79 -29.47 -9.90
N GLY A 12 -26.05 -29.73 -9.56
CA GLY A 12 -26.82 -30.81 -10.14
C GLY A 12 -26.18 -32.20 -9.99
N GLY A 13 -25.50 -32.46 -8.89
CA GLY A 13 -24.78 -33.73 -8.62
C GLY A 13 -23.49 -33.94 -9.41
N LYS A 14 -23.07 -32.94 -10.17
CA LYS A 14 -21.79 -32.96 -10.91
C LYS A 14 -20.79 -31.97 -10.36
N LYS A 15 -19.53 -32.41 -10.29
CA LYS A 15 -18.41 -31.52 -9.95
C LYS A 15 -18.23 -30.49 -11.08
N GLN A 16 -18.26 -29.23 -10.74
CA GLN A 16 -18.10 -28.09 -11.64
C GLN A 16 -16.71 -27.48 -11.57
N ALA A 17 -16.13 -27.42 -10.37
CA ALA A 17 -14.80 -26.86 -10.19
C ALA A 17 -14.10 -27.56 -9.02
N HIS A 18 -12.77 -27.51 -9.05
CA HIS A 18 -11.87 -27.87 -7.97
C HIS A 18 -10.99 -26.67 -7.68
N ILE A 19 -10.92 -26.27 -6.41
CA ILE A 19 -10.17 -25.10 -5.95
C ILE A 19 -9.19 -25.59 -4.88
N PRO A 20 -7.89 -25.46 -5.08
CA PRO A 20 -6.89 -25.79 -4.08
C PRO A 20 -7.15 -25.04 -2.77
N GLY A 21 -7.03 -25.71 -1.63
CA GLY A 21 -7.17 -25.11 -0.30
C GLY A 21 -6.11 -24.06 -0.01
N ILE A 22 -4.94 -24.20 -0.65
CA ILE A 22 -3.85 -23.23 -0.60
C ILE A 22 -3.55 -22.75 -2.02
N ILE A 23 -3.86 -21.49 -2.28
CA ILE A 23 -3.49 -20.80 -3.51
C ILE A 23 -2.32 -19.88 -3.18
N PRO A 24 -1.10 -20.17 -3.64
CA PRO A 24 0.01 -19.24 -3.42
C PRO A 24 -0.24 -17.94 -4.19
N CYS A 25 -0.51 -16.87 -3.45
CA CYS A 25 -0.65 -15.53 -4.00
C CYS A 25 0.74 -14.98 -4.38
N LYS A 26 1.24 -15.37 -5.55
CA LYS A 26 2.43 -14.78 -6.13
C LYS A 26 2.03 -13.76 -7.18
N PRO A 27 2.66 -12.57 -7.20
CA PRO A 27 2.42 -11.62 -8.28
C PRO A 27 2.85 -12.23 -9.62
N MET A 28 2.05 -11.96 -10.67
CA MET A 28 2.35 -12.40 -12.04
C MET A 28 3.31 -11.44 -12.76
N TYR A 29 3.88 -10.49 -12.04
CA TYR A 29 4.79 -9.47 -12.54
C TYR A 29 6.05 -9.41 -11.65
N GLN A 30 7.12 -8.86 -12.20
CA GLN A 30 8.36 -8.64 -11.47
C GLN A 30 8.18 -7.51 -10.45
N ILE A 31 8.49 -7.79 -9.18
CA ILE A 31 8.50 -6.77 -8.14
C ILE A 31 9.87 -6.08 -8.15
N GLY A 32 9.86 -4.78 -8.48
CA GLY A 32 11.06 -3.96 -8.51
C GLY A 32 12.02 -4.27 -9.64
N GLN A 33 13.03 -3.43 -9.78
CA GLN A 33 14.15 -3.62 -10.69
C GLN A 33 15.44 -3.21 -9.97
N ARG A 34 16.32 -4.17 -9.74
CA ARG A 34 17.54 -3.92 -8.98
C ARG A 34 18.44 -2.89 -9.66
N LEU A 35 18.67 -1.80 -8.96
CA LEU A 35 19.69 -0.81 -9.33
C LEU A 35 21.08 -1.37 -9.01
N PRO A 36 22.11 -1.02 -9.82
CA PRO A 36 23.48 -1.48 -9.61
C PRO A 36 24.09 -0.99 -8.29
N GLU A 37 23.68 0.20 -7.86
CA GLU A 37 24.10 0.82 -6.60
C GLU A 37 22.90 1.17 -5.74
N PRO A 38 23.07 1.33 -4.40
CA PRO A 38 22.03 1.81 -3.52
C PRO A 38 21.48 3.15 -4.02
N TYR A 39 20.16 3.25 -4.05
CA TYR A 39 19.48 4.45 -4.52
C TYR A 39 19.81 5.65 -3.63
N LYS A 40 20.16 6.76 -4.25
CA LYS A 40 20.39 8.05 -3.59
C LYS A 40 19.21 8.98 -3.94
N PRO A 41 18.34 9.31 -2.98
CA PRO A 41 17.20 10.16 -3.25
C PRO A 41 17.64 11.55 -3.76
N PRO A 42 16.99 12.09 -4.81
CA PRO A 42 17.28 13.42 -5.33
C PRO A 42 16.66 14.52 -4.43
N LEU A 43 17.00 15.77 -4.72
CA LEU A 43 16.31 16.93 -4.13
C LEU A 43 14.83 16.96 -4.52
N PHE A 44 14.54 16.58 -5.78
CA PHE A 44 13.19 16.41 -6.30
C PHE A 44 13.13 15.29 -7.32
N GLY A 45 12.12 14.45 -7.22
CA GLY A 45 11.90 13.38 -8.20
C GLY A 45 10.58 12.66 -7.93
N VAL A 46 10.17 11.85 -8.91
CA VAL A 46 9.00 10.98 -8.81
C VAL A 46 9.39 9.58 -9.26
N THR A 47 9.03 8.58 -8.49
CA THR A 47 9.14 7.16 -8.85
C THR A 47 7.75 6.56 -8.96
N CYS A 48 7.45 5.92 -10.09
CA CYS A 48 6.24 5.13 -10.27
C CYS A 48 6.45 3.73 -9.69
N LEU A 49 5.59 3.28 -8.77
CA LEU A 49 5.62 1.95 -8.16
C LEU A 49 4.82 0.94 -8.96
N GLY A 50 3.80 1.41 -9.67
CA GLY A 50 2.96 0.60 -10.53
C GLY A 50 2.14 1.45 -11.49
N PRO A 51 1.98 1.00 -12.75
CA PRO A 51 1.26 1.74 -13.77
C PRO A 51 -0.21 1.33 -13.94
N SER A 52 -0.68 0.33 -13.17
CA SER A 52 -1.95 -0.34 -13.46
C SER A 52 -3.02 -0.09 -12.38
N HIS A 53 -4.10 -0.84 -12.44
CA HIS A 53 -5.26 -0.77 -11.55
C HIS A 53 -5.52 -2.12 -10.90
N GLY A 54 -6.40 -2.16 -9.88
CA GLY A 54 -6.62 -3.34 -9.02
C GLY A 54 -7.22 -4.57 -9.70
N PHE A 55 -7.66 -4.48 -10.95
CA PHE A 55 -8.18 -5.61 -11.73
C PHE A 55 -7.19 -6.20 -12.75
N ASP A 56 -5.98 -5.63 -12.83
CA ASP A 56 -4.92 -6.14 -13.69
C ASP A 56 -3.97 -7.05 -12.90
N PRO A 57 -3.96 -8.36 -13.11
CA PRO A 57 -3.08 -9.27 -12.39
C PRO A 57 -1.64 -9.26 -12.92
N THR A 58 -1.37 -8.58 -14.04
CA THR A 58 -0.07 -8.62 -14.72
C THR A 58 0.84 -7.45 -14.39
N ALA A 59 0.34 -6.45 -13.68
CA ALA A 59 1.11 -5.26 -13.27
C ALA A 59 0.71 -4.79 -11.88
N ASN A 60 1.64 -4.10 -11.20
CA ASN A 60 1.36 -3.51 -9.90
C ASN A 60 0.39 -2.34 -10.02
N THR A 61 -0.44 -2.17 -9.00
CA THR A 61 -1.42 -1.08 -8.94
C THR A 61 -0.75 0.29 -8.88
N SER A 62 -1.50 1.34 -9.26
CA SER A 62 -0.98 2.71 -9.28
C SER A 62 -0.55 3.18 -7.90
N GLY A 63 0.66 3.65 -7.83
CA GLY A 63 1.23 4.28 -6.65
C GLY A 63 2.54 4.98 -6.99
N TYR A 64 2.91 5.95 -6.20
CA TYR A 64 4.07 6.80 -6.50
C TYR A 64 4.88 7.08 -5.25
N ILE A 65 6.17 7.41 -5.46
CA ILE A 65 7.00 8.06 -4.44
C ILE A 65 7.37 9.44 -4.97
N ILE A 66 7.06 10.46 -4.19
CA ILE A 66 7.61 11.81 -4.42
C ILE A 66 8.83 11.94 -3.52
N TRP A 67 9.97 12.21 -4.13
CA TRP A 67 11.23 12.52 -3.45
C TRP A 67 11.34 14.02 -3.27
N LEU A 68 11.56 14.46 -2.03
CA LEU A 68 11.79 15.85 -1.68
C LEU A 68 12.88 15.93 -0.62
N ASN A 69 13.90 16.74 -0.88
CA ASN A 69 15.01 16.95 0.05
C ASN A 69 15.59 15.63 0.60
N HIS A 70 15.80 14.66 -0.30
CA HIS A 70 16.36 13.34 0.01
C HIS A 70 15.48 12.42 0.86
N ALA A 71 14.20 12.77 1.09
CA ALA A 71 13.21 11.94 1.75
C ALA A 71 12.06 11.56 0.80
N GLY A 72 11.45 10.41 1.03
CA GLY A 72 10.38 9.88 0.18
C GLY A 72 9.01 10.00 0.84
N ILE A 73 8.01 10.39 0.06
CA ILE A 73 6.59 10.39 0.41
C ILE A 73 5.90 9.42 -0.52
N MET A 74 5.33 8.34 -0.01
CA MET A 74 4.50 7.45 -0.83
C MET A 74 3.10 8.03 -1.01
N ILE A 75 2.56 7.87 -2.21
CA ILE A 75 1.16 8.17 -2.51
C ILE A 75 0.49 6.86 -2.90
N ASP A 76 -0.55 6.48 -2.15
CA ASP A 76 -1.33 5.26 -2.36
C ASP A 76 -0.45 4.03 -2.65
N PRO A 77 0.42 3.63 -1.70
CA PRO A 77 1.37 2.57 -1.94
C PRO A 77 0.68 1.26 -2.32
N PRO A 78 1.07 0.63 -3.45
CA PRO A 78 0.60 -0.70 -3.80
C PRO A 78 1.00 -1.73 -2.74
N ILE A 79 0.33 -2.87 -2.76
CA ILE A 79 0.79 -4.03 -2.00
C ILE A 79 2.23 -4.40 -2.41
N ASN A 80 3.02 -4.91 -1.48
CA ASN A 80 4.45 -5.25 -1.68
C ASN A 80 5.36 -4.05 -1.99
N SER A 81 4.97 -2.83 -1.60
CA SER A 81 5.80 -1.63 -1.82
C SER A 81 7.17 -1.73 -1.14
N THR A 82 7.25 -2.31 0.07
CA THR A 82 8.53 -2.53 0.77
C THR A 82 9.40 -3.52 0.02
N GLU A 83 8.84 -4.64 -0.43
CA GLU A 83 9.56 -5.62 -1.25
C GLU A 83 10.05 -5.00 -2.58
N TRP A 84 9.22 -4.13 -3.19
CA TRP A 84 9.61 -3.38 -4.38
C TRP A 84 10.85 -2.50 -4.12
N LEU A 85 10.85 -1.77 -3.00
CA LEU A 85 11.98 -0.92 -2.61
C LEU A 85 13.26 -1.73 -2.41
N GLU A 86 13.19 -2.79 -1.61
CA GLU A 86 14.33 -3.66 -1.32
C GLU A 86 14.87 -4.33 -2.59
N SER A 87 13.97 -4.89 -3.41
CA SER A 87 14.33 -5.51 -4.70
C SER A 87 14.96 -4.51 -5.68
N SER A 88 14.59 -3.22 -5.57
CA SER A 88 15.14 -2.13 -6.38
C SER A 88 16.39 -1.51 -5.77
N ASN A 89 16.93 -2.03 -4.66
CA ASN A 89 18.08 -1.48 -3.94
C ASN A 89 17.82 -0.05 -3.39
N VAL A 90 16.57 0.19 -2.97
CA VAL A 90 16.11 1.42 -2.31
C VAL A 90 15.85 1.13 -0.85
N ASN A 91 16.52 1.84 0.06
CA ASN A 91 16.28 1.64 1.49
C ASN A 91 14.86 2.08 1.88
N PRO A 92 13.99 1.18 2.40
CA PRO A 92 12.62 1.51 2.79
C PRO A 92 12.52 2.63 3.84
N LYS A 93 13.54 2.80 4.68
CA LYS A 93 13.61 3.84 5.72
C LYS A 93 13.76 5.26 5.17
N LEU A 94 14.03 5.42 3.88
CA LEU A 94 14.00 6.73 3.22
C LEU A 94 12.58 7.30 3.09
N ILE A 95 11.57 6.45 3.37
CA ILE A 95 10.16 6.81 3.25
C ILE A 95 9.54 6.78 4.64
N ASP A 96 9.22 7.94 5.16
CA ASP A 96 8.63 8.15 6.49
C ASP A 96 7.19 8.65 6.44
N SER A 97 6.68 8.92 5.23
CA SER A 97 5.38 9.56 5.04
C SER A 97 4.58 8.89 3.94
N ILE A 98 3.27 8.79 4.16
CA ILE A 98 2.29 8.34 3.17
C ILE A 98 1.20 9.40 3.00
N ILE A 99 0.82 9.70 1.77
CA ILE A 99 -0.42 10.38 1.42
C ILE A 99 -1.41 9.31 0.98
N LEU A 100 -2.48 9.13 1.74
CA LEU A 100 -3.57 8.23 1.41
C LEU A 100 -4.75 9.03 0.86
N THR A 101 -5.03 8.83 -0.44
CA THR A 101 -6.08 9.61 -1.13
C THR A 101 -7.47 9.04 -0.88
N HIS A 102 -7.61 7.71 -0.88
CA HIS A 102 -8.88 7.02 -0.65
C HIS A 102 -8.66 5.55 -0.23
N CYS A 103 -9.75 4.82 0.07
CA CYS A 103 -9.69 3.47 0.66
C CYS A 103 -10.15 2.36 -0.28
N HIS A 104 -9.90 2.45 -1.58
CA HIS A 104 -9.96 1.27 -2.43
C HIS A 104 -8.79 0.34 -2.11
N ALA A 105 -9.00 -0.98 -2.22
CA ALA A 105 -8.02 -1.96 -1.79
C ALA A 105 -6.69 -1.89 -2.57
N ASP A 106 -6.74 -1.50 -3.81
CA ASP A 106 -5.58 -1.30 -4.69
C ASP A 106 -4.79 -0.01 -4.39
N HIS A 107 -5.27 0.85 -3.48
CA HIS A 107 -4.62 2.08 -3.06
C HIS A 107 -4.22 2.09 -1.58
N ASP A 108 -4.93 1.36 -0.71
CA ASP A 108 -4.69 1.42 0.72
C ASP A 108 -4.06 0.16 1.33
N ALA A 109 -4.03 -0.97 0.60
CA ALA A 109 -3.49 -2.22 1.14
C ALA A 109 -1.99 -2.11 1.46
N GLY A 110 -1.20 -1.48 0.61
CA GLY A 110 0.20 -1.21 0.87
C GLY A 110 0.43 -0.24 2.03
N THR A 111 -0.54 0.64 2.32
CA THR A 111 -0.47 1.53 3.50
C THR A 111 -0.46 0.73 4.80
N LEU A 112 -1.38 -0.22 4.98
CA LEU A 112 -1.39 -1.06 6.17
C LEU A 112 -0.12 -1.93 6.25
N GLN A 113 0.28 -2.54 5.14
CA GLN A 113 1.49 -3.35 5.07
C GLN A 113 2.70 -2.53 5.52
N LYS A 114 2.90 -1.33 4.97
CA LYS A 114 4.01 -0.45 5.33
C LYS A 114 3.98 -0.05 6.81
N ILE A 115 2.82 0.22 7.39
CA ILE A 115 2.66 0.49 8.83
C ILE A 115 3.17 -0.68 9.67
N LEU A 116 2.82 -1.91 9.30
CA LEU A 116 3.16 -3.11 10.05
C LEU A 116 4.65 -3.49 9.92
N GLU A 117 5.24 -3.25 8.75
CA GLU A 117 6.64 -3.60 8.47
C GLU A 117 7.64 -2.58 9.02
N GLU A 118 7.35 -1.28 8.87
CA GLU A 118 8.31 -0.22 9.18
C GLU A 118 8.07 0.45 10.55
N GLY A 119 6.86 0.36 11.11
CA GLY A 119 6.47 1.13 12.27
C GLY A 119 6.48 2.65 12.00
N LYS A 120 6.16 3.46 12.95
CA LYS A 120 6.24 4.95 13.00
C LYS A 120 6.28 5.68 11.64
N ILE A 121 5.30 5.43 10.80
CA ILE A 121 5.11 6.18 9.57
C ILE A 121 4.07 7.28 9.78
N THR A 122 4.24 8.43 9.11
CA THR A 122 3.25 9.52 9.16
C THR A 122 2.27 9.38 8.00
N ILE A 123 0.97 9.37 8.28
CA ILE A 123 -0.08 9.28 7.25
C ILE A 123 -0.82 10.60 7.13
N TYR A 124 -0.79 11.18 5.95
CA TYR A 124 -1.53 12.37 5.56
C TYR A 124 -2.79 11.96 4.80
N SER A 125 -3.95 12.34 5.32
CA SER A 125 -5.24 12.02 4.69
C SER A 125 -6.34 12.90 5.28
N THR A 126 -7.51 12.93 4.63
CA THR A 126 -8.68 13.54 5.25
C THR A 126 -9.18 12.69 6.42
N LYS A 127 -9.86 13.33 7.39
CA LYS A 127 -10.48 12.58 8.51
C LYS A 127 -11.48 11.53 8.03
N THR A 128 -12.17 11.78 6.92
CA THR A 128 -13.14 10.84 6.35
C THR A 128 -12.45 9.59 5.80
N VAL A 129 -11.39 9.76 5.03
CA VAL A 129 -10.60 8.64 4.49
C VAL A 129 -9.97 7.86 5.64
N MET A 130 -9.34 8.52 6.61
CA MET A 130 -8.74 7.85 7.78
C MET A 130 -9.75 7.04 8.57
N ARG A 131 -10.95 7.57 8.80
CA ARG A 131 -12.03 6.82 9.48
C ARG A 131 -12.44 5.57 8.70
N SER A 132 -12.54 5.67 7.38
CA SER A 132 -12.86 4.54 6.51
C SER A 132 -11.74 3.48 6.52
N PHE A 133 -10.49 3.91 6.45
CA PHE A 133 -9.30 3.06 6.57
C PHE A 133 -9.32 2.28 7.89
N LEU A 134 -9.44 2.96 9.01
CA LEU A 134 -9.46 2.32 10.33
C LEU A 134 -10.63 1.35 10.51
N LYS A 135 -11.83 1.71 10.04
CA LYS A 135 -13.00 0.83 10.09
C LYS A 135 -12.78 -0.44 9.26
N LYS A 136 -12.26 -0.29 8.03
CA LYS A 136 -11.96 -1.42 7.14
C LYS A 136 -10.96 -2.37 7.78
N TYR A 137 -9.82 -1.86 8.21
CA TYR A 137 -8.75 -2.70 8.72
C TYR A 137 -9.02 -3.26 10.13
N SER A 138 -9.77 -2.55 10.97
CA SER A 138 -10.30 -3.13 12.22
C SER A 138 -11.19 -4.34 11.95
N SER A 139 -12.04 -4.27 10.92
CA SER A 139 -12.91 -5.41 10.54
C SER A 139 -12.12 -6.57 9.91
N LEU A 140 -11.08 -6.30 9.13
CA LEU A 140 -10.27 -7.32 8.46
C LEU A 140 -9.31 -8.03 9.40
N THR A 141 -8.71 -7.30 10.34
CA THR A 141 -7.69 -7.85 11.25
C THR A 141 -8.27 -8.37 12.56
N GLY A 142 -9.49 -7.98 12.90
CA GLY A 142 -10.08 -8.21 14.22
C GLY A 142 -9.53 -7.29 15.32
N GLU A 143 -8.56 -6.44 15.00
CA GLU A 143 -7.95 -5.53 15.97
C GLU A 143 -8.83 -4.28 16.19
N PRO A 144 -8.95 -3.80 17.45
CA PRO A 144 -9.72 -2.62 17.72
C PRO A 144 -9.07 -1.36 17.14
N VAL A 145 -9.88 -0.39 16.71
CA VAL A 145 -9.40 0.91 16.19
C VAL A 145 -8.42 1.59 17.15
N SER A 146 -8.66 1.49 18.47
CA SER A 146 -7.77 2.04 19.51
C SER A 146 -6.37 1.45 19.51
N TYR A 147 -6.18 0.25 18.98
CA TYR A 147 -4.88 -0.35 18.75
C TYR A 147 -4.26 0.17 17.47
N LEU A 148 -5.00 0.12 16.35
CA LEU A 148 -4.50 0.52 15.03
C LEU A 148 -4.00 1.96 14.98
N VAL A 149 -4.66 2.91 15.64
CA VAL A 149 -4.26 4.33 15.66
C VAL A 149 -2.92 4.57 16.38
N ARG A 150 -2.40 3.61 17.13
CA ARG A 150 -1.10 3.71 17.81
C ARG A 150 0.07 3.25 16.96
N LEU A 151 -0.18 2.61 15.82
CA LEU A 151 0.84 2.04 14.95
C LEU A 151 1.49 3.09 14.04
N PHE A 152 0.86 4.27 13.87
CA PHE A 152 1.33 5.33 12.98
C PHE A 152 0.98 6.71 13.52
N GLU A 153 1.56 7.76 12.93
CA GLU A 153 1.18 9.14 13.22
C GLU A 153 0.15 9.61 12.16
N PHE A 154 -1.01 10.08 12.61
CA PHE A 154 -2.01 10.64 11.71
C PHE A 154 -1.93 12.17 11.65
N ARG A 155 -1.74 12.71 10.45
CA ARG A 155 -1.75 14.14 10.13
C ARG A 155 -2.97 14.47 9.26
N PRO A 156 -4.06 15.02 9.83
CA PRO A 156 -5.23 15.36 9.05
C PRO A 156 -4.94 16.49 8.06
N VAL A 157 -5.35 16.27 6.80
CA VAL A 157 -5.32 17.30 5.77
C VAL A 157 -6.71 17.88 5.55
N TYR A 158 -6.76 19.12 5.11
CA TYR A 158 -8.00 19.85 4.85
C TYR A 158 -7.97 20.39 3.42
N ILE A 159 -9.08 20.19 2.71
CA ILE A 159 -9.23 20.70 1.35
C ILE A 159 -9.04 22.21 1.32
N GLY A 160 -8.23 22.68 0.37
CA GLY A 160 -7.91 24.10 0.20
C GLY A 160 -6.95 24.69 1.24
N LYS A 161 -6.39 23.86 2.16
CA LYS A 161 -5.35 24.28 3.10
C LYS A 161 -4.03 23.60 2.76
N PRO A 162 -2.93 24.36 2.60
CA PRO A 162 -1.63 23.76 2.32
C PRO A 162 -1.09 22.98 3.51
N VAL A 163 -0.37 21.91 3.22
CA VAL A 163 0.41 21.11 4.18
C VAL A 163 1.84 21.07 3.68
N PHE A 164 2.80 21.23 4.60
CA PHE A 164 4.22 21.16 4.27
C PHE A 164 4.79 19.80 4.69
N ILE A 165 5.38 19.08 3.74
CA ILE A 165 6.04 17.80 3.96
C ILE A 165 7.42 17.87 3.32
N HIS A 166 8.48 17.62 4.06
CA HIS A 166 9.88 17.68 3.60
C HIS A 166 10.24 18.98 2.84
N GLY A 167 9.64 20.12 3.25
CA GLY A 167 9.86 21.42 2.63
C GLY A 167 9.05 21.68 1.35
N GLY A 168 8.32 20.68 0.85
CA GLY A 168 7.36 20.85 -0.25
C GLY A 168 5.98 21.23 0.25
N GLN A 169 5.30 22.10 -0.50
CA GLN A 169 3.91 22.47 -0.24
C GLN A 169 2.96 21.57 -1.01
N PHE A 170 2.04 20.93 -0.31
CA PHE A 170 0.98 20.08 -0.88
C PHE A 170 -0.39 20.75 -0.68
N ASN A 171 -1.17 20.81 -1.75
CA ASN A 171 -2.56 21.25 -1.72
C ASN A 171 -3.46 20.07 -2.08
N PHE A 172 -4.46 19.83 -1.24
CA PHE A 172 -5.41 18.74 -1.45
C PHE A 172 -6.71 19.31 -2.04
N HIS A 173 -7.18 18.68 -3.11
CA HIS A 173 -8.41 19.02 -3.84
C HIS A 173 -9.27 17.77 -3.99
N TYR A 174 -10.58 17.95 -4.24
CA TYR A 174 -11.49 16.87 -4.66
C TYR A 174 -11.42 16.72 -6.17
#